data_6bae4c6a0f7068585f685aa80956cdb9
#
_entry.id   6bae4c6a0f7068585f685aa80956cdb9
#
_cell.length_a   1.000
_cell.length_b   1.000
_cell.length_c   1.000
_cell.angle_alpha   90.00
_cell.angle_beta   90.00
_cell.angle_gamma   90.00
#
_symmetry.space_group_name_H-M   'P 1'
#
loop_
_entity.id
_entity.type
_entity.pdbx_description
1 polymer ?
#
loop_
_entity_poly.entity_id
_entity_poly.type
_entity_poly.pdbx_seq_one_letter_code
_entity_poly.pdbx_strand_id
1 'polypeptide(L)'
;MKATTLESKFPLLAVENGCIVSKEADVTVAFKVELPELFSVMGSEYEAIHSAWHKAVKVLPDYSIVHKQDFFIEEKYRPETDKDDLSFLSRSFERHFNERPFLNHFCYLFLTKTTKVRSRQESTFSTLCKGRIIPKEIEDTETVTKFLEAVGQFEKIMNDSGFVTLHRLATDEITGTERSAGIVEKYFSLSQGDTTVLKDIQLNPEEMRIGDDFLCLHTLSDTEDLPGKVGTDSRYERLSTDRSDCRLSFAAPVGLLLDCNHVYNQYIFIDDHTENLKRFEQTARNMHSLSRYSRSNQINKAWIEEYLNEAHSKGLTSVRCHCNVMAWSDDREELRRIKNEVGSQLALMECKPRYNTVDVPTLFWAAIPGNEGDFPFEESFYTFIPQALCFFTEETNYKDSLSPFGIKMVDRMTGRPLHLDISDLPMKKGVISNRNKFVLGPSGSGKSFFMNHLVRQYYEQNSHIVLIDTGNSYQGLCDLIHRKTKGEDGIYYTYTEEKP
;
A
#
# COMPACT_ATOMS: atom_id res chain seq x y z
N MET A 1 -16.53 22.16 22.19
CA MET A 1 -17.07 22.46 20.84
C MET A 1 -18.55 22.09 20.77
N LYS A 2 -19.37 22.81 19.99
CA LYS A 2 -20.72 22.31 19.69
C LYS A 2 -20.60 21.11 18.76
N ALA A 3 -21.27 20.01 19.07
CA ALA A 3 -21.38 18.87 18.17
C ALA A 3 -22.09 19.31 16.89
N THR A 4 -21.53 18.95 15.75
CA THR A 4 -22.11 19.15 14.42
C THR A 4 -22.33 17.79 13.78
N THR A 5 -23.37 17.65 12.96
CA THR A 5 -23.60 16.39 12.24
C THR A 5 -22.57 16.25 11.10
N LEU A 6 -22.06 15.04 10.88
CA LEU A 6 -21.14 14.75 9.77
C LEU A 6 -21.75 15.17 8.44
N GLU A 7 -23.05 14.95 8.23
CA GLU A 7 -23.80 15.33 7.03
C GLU A 7 -23.65 16.80 6.66
N SER A 8 -23.64 17.70 7.66
CA SER A 8 -23.51 19.14 7.44
C SER A 8 -22.12 19.55 6.94
N LYS A 9 -21.10 18.75 7.24
CA LYS A 9 -19.69 18.98 6.88
C LYS A 9 -19.21 18.11 5.73
N PHE A 10 -19.92 17.01 5.44
CA PHE A 10 -19.50 16.01 4.46
C PHE A 10 -19.13 16.66 3.12
N PRO A 11 -17.90 16.41 2.60
CA PRO A 11 -17.36 17.20 1.49
C PRO A 11 -17.86 16.76 0.12
N LEU A 12 -18.41 15.53 0.00
CA LEU A 12 -18.83 14.98 -1.27
C LEU A 12 -20.26 15.42 -1.63
N LEU A 13 -20.50 15.66 -2.90
CA LEU A 13 -21.80 16.04 -3.47
C LEU A 13 -22.53 14.83 -4.03
N ALA A 14 -21.90 14.09 -4.91
CA ALA A 14 -22.50 12.96 -5.61
C ALA A 14 -21.43 11.97 -6.11
N VAL A 15 -21.87 10.76 -6.44
CA VAL A 15 -21.10 9.79 -7.22
C VAL A 15 -21.89 9.47 -8.47
N GLU A 16 -21.38 9.85 -9.63
CA GLU A 16 -22.05 9.68 -10.92
C GLU A 16 -21.07 9.10 -11.95
N ASN A 17 -21.50 8.11 -12.70
CA ASN A 17 -20.72 7.46 -13.76
C ASN A 17 -19.36 6.94 -13.27
N GLY A 18 -19.27 6.45 -12.01
CA GLY A 18 -18.04 5.98 -11.41
C GLY A 18 -17.03 7.10 -11.05
N CYS A 19 -17.49 8.36 -11.07
CA CYS A 19 -16.71 9.51 -10.62
C CYS A 19 -17.29 10.06 -9.32
N ILE A 20 -16.42 10.47 -8.40
CA ILE A 20 -16.81 11.18 -7.18
C ILE A 20 -16.72 12.67 -7.47
N VAL A 21 -17.77 13.41 -7.15
CA VAL A 21 -17.81 14.86 -7.29
C VAL A 21 -17.86 15.47 -5.89
N SER A 22 -16.88 16.33 -5.57
CA SER A 22 -16.88 17.06 -4.31
C SER A 22 -17.86 18.23 -4.33
N LYS A 23 -18.20 18.76 -3.16
CA LYS A 23 -19.04 19.97 -3.05
C LYS A 23 -18.34 21.24 -3.54
N GLU A 24 -17.06 21.20 -3.70
CA GLU A 24 -16.21 22.22 -4.32
C GLU A 24 -15.94 21.91 -5.80
N ALA A 25 -16.59 20.83 -6.31
CA ALA A 25 -16.61 20.29 -7.65
C ALA A 25 -15.28 19.81 -8.21
N ASP A 26 -14.43 19.35 -7.37
CA ASP A 26 -13.36 18.45 -7.82
C ASP A 26 -14.00 17.17 -8.36
N VAL A 27 -13.38 16.59 -9.39
CA VAL A 27 -13.82 15.33 -10.01
C VAL A 27 -12.74 14.30 -9.78
N THR A 28 -13.10 13.21 -9.09
CA THR A 28 -12.18 12.12 -8.75
C THR A 28 -12.60 10.81 -9.39
N VAL A 29 -11.64 10.11 -9.99
CA VAL A 29 -11.77 8.72 -10.42
C VAL A 29 -11.01 7.85 -9.45
N ALA A 30 -11.68 6.84 -8.91
CA ALA A 30 -11.14 5.94 -7.90
C ALA A 30 -10.81 4.56 -8.48
N PHE A 31 -9.68 4.01 -8.08
CA PHE A 31 -9.23 2.67 -8.47
C PHE A 31 -8.85 1.84 -7.23
N LYS A 32 -9.15 0.55 -7.29
CA LYS A 32 -8.47 -0.45 -6.49
C LYS A 32 -7.21 -0.87 -7.23
N VAL A 33 -6.09 -0.91 -6.52
CA VAL A 33 -4.78 -1.20 -7.09
C VAL A 33 -4.35 -2.61 -6.71
N GLU A 34 -4.01 -3.42 -7.70
CA GLU A 34 -3.35 -4.70 -7.48
C GLU A 34 -1.86 -4.55 -7.72
N LEU A 35 -1.11 -4.68 -6.64
CA LEU A 35 0.35 -4.64 -6.63
C LEU A 35 0.93 -6.06 -6.71
N PRO A 36 2.18 -6.22 -7.18
CA PRO A 36 2.89 -7.49 -7.09
C PRO A 36 3.09 -7.90 -5.62
N GLU A 37 3.16 -9.20 -5.38
CA GLU A 37 3.42 -9.73 -4.03
C GLU A 37 4.87 -9.46 -3.62
N LEU A 38 5.09 -9.27 -2.32
CA LEU A 38 6.43 -9.00 -1.78
C LEU A 38 7.42 -10.11 -2.18
N PHE A 39 8.69 -9.73 -2.39
CA PHE A 39 9.78 -10.58 -2.85
C PHE A 39 9.55 -11.33 -4.19
N SER A 40 8.50 -10.97 -4.93
CA SER A 40 8.27 -11.47 -6.29
C SER A 40 8.89 -10.59 -7.39
N VAL A 41 9.40 -9.42 -7.01
CA VAL A 41 9.92 -8.38 -7.91
C VAL A 41 11.43 -8.23 -7.73
N MET A 42 12.16 -8.19 -8.83
CA MET A 42 13.61 -7.95 -8.87
C MET A 42 13.92 -6.44 -8.95
N GLY A 43 15.15 -6.02 -8.65
CA GLY A 43 15.54 -4.61 -8.70
C GLY A 43 15.27 -3.94 -10.06
N SER A 44 15.56 -4.63 -11.17
CA SER A 44 15.26 -4.12 -12.52
C SER A 44 13.75 -3.99 -12.82
N GLU A 45 12.93 -4.78 -12.14
CA GLU A 45 11.46 -4.70 -12.27
C GLU A 45 10.89 -3.54 -11.46
N TYR A 46 11.47 -3.20 -10.29
CA TYR A 46 11.15 -1.95 -9.58
C TYR A 46 11.42 -0.71 -10.44
N GLU A 47 12.54 -0.71 -11.18
CA GLU A 47 12.82 0.37 -12.15
C GLU A 47 11.77 0.41 -13.28
N ALA A 48 11.31 -0.74 -13.75
CA ALA A 48 10.26 -0.82 -14.78
C ALA A 48 8.90 -0.33 -14.26
N ILE A 49 8.51 -0.70 -13.03
CA ILE A 49 7.30 -0.22 -12.36
C ILE A 49 7.36 1.31 -12.19
N HIS A 50 8.47 1.83 -11.67
CA HIS A 50 8.70 3.25 -11.51
C HIS A 50 8.62 4.01 -12.85
N SER A 51 9.19 3.43 -13.93
CA SER A 51 9.09 4.01 -15.27
C SER A 51 7.65 4.02 -15.80
N ALA A 52 6.84 3.00 -15.49
CA ALA A 52 5.43 2.95 -15.85
C ALA A 52 4.64 4.05 -15.13
N TRP A 53 4.81 4.19 -13.80
CA TRP A 53 4.23 5.29 -13.03
C TRP A 53 4.63 6.67 -13.57
N HIS A 54 5.90 6.86 -13.86
CA HIS A 54 6.40 8.13 -14.41
C HIS A 54 5.71 8.51 -15.72
N LYS A 55 5.55 7.53 -16.63
CA LYS A 55 4.84 7.75 -17.90
C LYS A 55 3.36 8.03 -17.66
N ALA A 56 2.73 7.29 -16.75
CA ALA A 56 1.31 7.45 -16.43
C ALA A 56 1.00 8.80 -15.77
N VAL A 57 1.80 9.23 -14.78
CA VAL A 57 1.61 10.53 -14.13
C VAL A 57 1.80 11.68 -15.11
N LYS A 58 2.71 11.53 -16.07
CA LYS A 58 3.06 12.57 -17.04
C LYS A 58 1.95 12.89 -18.06
N VAL A 59 0.96 12.01 -18.26
CA VAL A 59 -0.17 12.27 -19.18
C VAL A 59 -1.28 13.08 -18.54
N LEU A 60 -1.29 13.21 -17.20
CA LEU A 60 -2.32 13.95 -16.50
C LEU A 60 -2.18 15.47 -16.73
N PRO A 61 -3.28 16.20 -16.90
CA PRO A 61 -3.26 17.64 -17.09
C PRO A 61 -2.90 18.38 -15.79
N ASP A 62 -2.48 19.65 -15.94
CA ASP A 62 -2.22 20.53 -14.80
C ASP A 62 -3.40 20.59 -13.83
N TYR A 63 -3.11 20.79 -12.55
CA TYR A 63 -4.07 20.78 -11.44
C TYR A 63 -4.77 19.42 -11.28
N SER A 64 -4.05 18.35 -11.60
CA SER A 64 -4.41 16.99 -11.21
C SER A 64 -3.67 16.59 -9.93
N ILE A 65 -4.33 15.77 -9.12
CA ILE A 65 -3.78 15.20 -7.90
C ILE A 65 -3.77 13.68 -8.07
N VAL A 66 -2.63 13.07 -7.81
CA VAL A 66 -2.49 11.62 -7.68
C VAL A 66 -2.37 11.31 -6.19
N HIS A 67 -3.34 10.63 -5.62
CA HIS A 67 -3.33 10.20 -4.23
C HIS A 67 -3.38 8.68 -4.18
N LYS A 68 -2.27 8.07 -3.78
CA LYS A 68 -2.20 6.64 -3.48
C LYS A 68 -2.37 6.45 -1.98
N GLN A 69 -3.27 5.55 -1.61
CA GLN A 69 -3.66 5.30 -0.23
C GLN A 69 -3.54 3.81 0.08
N ASP A 70 -2.61 3.46 0.94
CA ASP A 70 -2.34 2.10 1.36
C ASP A 70 -2.81 1.89 2.79
N PHE A 71 -3.84 1.06 2.96
CA PHE A 71 -4.35 0.65 4.27
C PHE A 71 -3.70 -0.65 4.72
N PHE A 72 -3.16 -0.65 5.91
CA PHE A 72 -2.65 -1.82 6.58
C PHE A 72 -3.51 -2.05 7.84
N ILE A 73 -4.37 -3.06 7.77
CA ILE A 73 -5.40 -3.29 8.78
C ILE A 73 -5.19 -4.66 9.40
N GLU A 74 -5.20 -4.72 10.72
CA GLU A 74 -5.20 -5.98 11.45
C GLU A 74 -6.52 -6.71 11.24
N GLU A 75 -6.42 -7.91 10.69
CA GLU A 75 -7.51 -8.86 10.55
C GLU A 75 -7.22 -10.11 11.37
N LYS A 76 -8.27 -10.82 11.76
CA LYS A 76 -8.14 -12.09 12.47
C LYS A 76 -8.40 -13.26 11.54
N TYR A 77 -7.52 -14.25 11.59
CA TYR A 77 -7.71 -15.46 10.81
C TYR A 77 -8.97 -16.19 11.28
N ARG A 78 -9.83 -16.51 10.31
CA ARG A 78 -11.02 -17.33 10.54
C ARG A 78 -10.81 -18.70 9.90
N PRO A 79 -10.72 -19.78 10.70
CA PRO A 79 -10.50 -21.11 10.17
C PRO A 79 -11.71 -21.60 9.37
N GLU A 80 -11.46 -22.42 8.37
CA GLU A 80 -12.49 -23.20 7.66
C GLU A 80 -12.98 -24.34 8.57
N THR A 81 -13.85 -24.05 9.52
CA THR A 81 -14.31 -25.03 10.53
C THR A 81 -15.33 -26.05 10.04
N ASP A 82 -15.96 -25.84 8.88
CA ASP A 82 -17.07 -26.65 8.39
C ASP A 82 -16.66 -27.98 7.75
N LYS A 83 -15.37 -28.32 7.77
CA LYS A 83 -14.90 -29.62 7.28
C LYS A 83 -14.72 -30.58 8.47
N ASP A 84 -15.75 -31.43 8.75
CA ASP A 84 -15.71 -32.48 9.78
C ASP A 84 -14.58 -33.49 9.58
N ASP A 85 -14.02 -33.60 8.38
CA ASP A 85 -13.00 -34.56 7.97
C ASP A 85 -11.55 -34.06 8.05
N LEU A 86 -11.26 -32.94 8.76
CA LEU A 86 -9.89 -32.46 8.91
C LEU A 86 -9.01 -33.46 9.67
N SER A 87 -7.82 -33.71 9.13
CA SER A 87 -6.79 -34.49 9.84
C SER A 87 -6.39 -33.82 11.16
N PHE A 88 -5.80 -34.62 12.07
CA PHE A 88 -5.30 -34.09 13.35
C PHE A 88 -4.36 -32.87 13.17
N LEU A 89 -3.45 -32.94 12.22
CA LEU A 89 -2.48 -31.84 11.99
C LEU A 89 -3.14 -30.63 11.34
N SER A 90 -4.04 -30.82 10.39
CA SER A 90 -4.81 -29.71 9.79
C SER A 90 -5.72 -29.05 10.81
N ARG A 91 -6.38 -29.82 11.66
CA ARG A 91 -7.17 -29.29 12.78
C ARG A 91 -6.31 -28.52 13.80
N SER A 92 -5.09 -29.01 14.06
CA SER A 92 -4.14 -28.32 14.94
C SER A 92 -3.64 -27.01 14.33
N PHE A 93 -3.45 -26.97 13.01
CA PHE A 93 -3.12 -25.75 12.28
C PHE A 93 -4.25 -24.73 12.40
N GLU A 94 -5.48 -25.10 12.05
CA GLU A 94 -6.65 -24.22 12.14
C GLU A 94 -6.84 -23.67 13.57
N ARG A 95 -6.73 -24.54 14.58
CA ARG A 95 -6.81 -24.13 15.99
C ARG A 95 -5.68 -23.18 16.39
N HIS A 96 -4.46 -23.38 15.88
CA HIS A 96 -3.32 -22.54 16.21
C HIS A 96 -3.46 -21.13 15.68
N PHE A 97 -4.01 -20.98 14.46
CA PHE A 97 -4.18 -19.68 13.82
C PHE A 97 -5.55 -19.03 14.09
N ASN A 98 -6.49 -19.77 14.69
CA ASN A 98 -7.81 -19.21 15.01
C ASN A 98 -7.66 -17.89 15.81
N GLU A 99 -8.31 -16.85 15.30
CA GLU A 99 -8.32 -15.50 15.86
C GLU A 99 -6.93 -14.82 16.00
N ARG A 100 -5.87 -15.40 15.46
CA ARG A 100 -4.58 -14.72 15.43
C ARG A 100 -4.65 -13.53 14.49
N PRO A 101 -4.14 -12.37 14.97
CA PRO A 101 -4.08 -11.19 14.12
C PRO A 101 -3.00 -11.35 13.06
N PHE A 102 -3.25 -10.75 11.90
CA PHE A 102 -2.27 -10.53 10.84
C PHE A 102 -2.60 -9.22 10.13
N LEU A 103 -1.59 -8.55 9.62
CA LEU A 103 -1.77 -7.30 8.90
C LEU A 103 -2.15 -7.59 7.44
N ASN A 104 -3.30 -7.08 6.99
CA ASN A 104 -3.75 -7.17 5.61
C ASN A 104 -3.59 -5.82 4.92
N HIS A 105 -3.29 -5.83 3.62
CA HIS A 105 -3.02 -4.64 2.83
C HIS A 105 -4.08 -4.40 1.76
N PHE A 106 -4.59 -3.17 1.70
CA PHE A 106 -5.53 -2.70 0.70
C PHE A 106 -4.99 -1.41 0.08
N CYS A 107 -4.92 -1.37 -1.25
CA CYS A 107 -4.37 -0.23 -1.97
C CYS A 107 -5.42 0.41 -2.86
N TYR A 108 -5.56 1.72 -2.75
CA TYR A 108 -6.42 2.54 -3.58
C TYR A 108 -5.64 3.66 -4.23
N LEU A 109 -6.13 4.11 -5.38
CA LEU A 109 -5.58 5.24 -6.12
C LEU A 109 -6.73 6.18 -6.50
N PHE A 110 -6.56 7.44 -6.17
CA PHE A 110 -7.49 8.51 -6.51
C PHE A 110 -6.80 9.49 -7.46
N LEU A 111 -7.41 9.69 -8.62
CA LEU A 111 -6.99 10.70 -9.58
C LEU A 111 -8.04 11.82 -9.56
N THR A 112 -7.66 12.97 -9.07
CA THR A 112 -8.57 14.10 -8.83
C THR A 112 -8.19 15.28 -9.71
N LYS A 113 -9.17 15.85 -10.40
CA LYS A 113 -9.03 17.13 -11.09
C LYS A 113 -9.56 18.22 -10.19
N THR A 114 -8.73 19.21 -9.91
CA THR A 114 -9.06 20.38 -9.13
C THR A 114 -8.80 21.68 -9.90
N THR A 115 -9.11 22.83 -9.31
CA THR A 115 -8.87 24.13 -9.89
C THR A 115 -7.54 24.74 -9.41
N LYS A 116 -6.99 25.70 -10.17
CA LYS A 116 -5.78 26.43 -9.79
C LYS A 116 -5.89 27.08 -8.39
N VAL A 117 -7.06 27.60 -8.04
CA VAL A 117 -7.28 28.27 -6.75
C VAL A 117 -7.21 27.27 -5.61
N ARG A 118 -7.87 26.13 -5.76
CA ARG A 118 -7.89 25.08 -4.74
C ARG A 118 -6.53 24.39 -4.58
N SER A 119 -5.80 24.19 -5.66
CA SER A 119 -4.45 23.57 -5.59
C SER A 119 -3.45 24.32 -4.71
N ARG A 120 -3.75 25.59 -4.36
CA ARG A 120 -2.93 26.46 -3.52
C ARG A 120 -3.65 26.92 -2.25
N GLN A 121 -4.66 26.20 -1.84
CA GLN A 121 -5.46 26.51 -0.66
C GLN A 121 -4.68 26.17 0.63
N GLU A 122 -4.72 27.08 1.60
CA GLU A 122 -4.17 26.86 2.95
C GLU A 122 -5.17 26.10 3.83
N SER A 123 -4.70 25.45 4.90
CA SER A 123 -5.48 24.67 5.87
C SER A 123 -6.67 25.45 6.48
N THR A 124 -6.52 26.76 6.65
CA THR A 124 -7.58 27.65 7.17
C THR A 124 -8.78 27.78 6.24
N PHE A 125 -8.63 27.41 4.97
CA PHE A 125 -9.69 27.44 3.96
C PHE A 125 -10.29 26.04 3.70
N SER A 126 -9.84 25.02 4.39
CA SER A 126 -10.41 23.67 4.30
C SER A 126 -11.93 23.69 4.48
N THR A 127 -12.64 22.84 3.74
CA THR A 127 -14.09 22.63 3.86
C THR A 127 -14.51 22.17 5.25
N LEU A 128 -13.59 21.60 6.02
CA LEU A 128 -13.76 21.31 7.44
C LEU A 128 -13.99 22.60 8.26
N CYS A 129 -13.26 23.68 7.94
CA CYS A 129 -13.26 24.94 8.69
C CYS A 129 -14.28 25.96 8.16
N LYS A 130 -14.40 26.09 6.84
CA LYS A 130 -15.23 27.10 6.17
C LYS A 130 -16.42 26.49 5.44
N GLY A 131 -17.49 27.28 5.28
CA GLY A 131 -18.60 26.96 4.41
C GLY A 131 -18.22 27.07 2.92
N ARG A 132 -18.99 26.43 2.06
CA ARG A 132 -18.73 26.20 0.64
C ARG A 132 -18.71 27.48 -0.19
N ILE A 133 -17.82 27.46 -1.19
CA ILE A 133 -17.84 28.38 -2.34
C ILE A 133 -17.71 27.49 -3.57
N ILE A 134 -18.76 27.42 -4.41
CA ILE A 134 -18.70 26.67 -5.67
C ILE A 134 -17.92 27.51 -6.68
N PRO A 135 -16.76 27.03 -7.18
CA PRO A 135 -16.01 27.75 -8.19
C PRO A 135 -16.76 27.81 -9.52
N LYS A 136 -16.67 28.93 -10.24
CA LYS A 136 -17.30 29.07 -11.56
C LYS A 136 -16.68 28.20 -12.66
N GLU A 137 -15.50 27.66 -12.40
CA GLU A 137 -14.69 26.85 -13.36
C GLU A 137 -15.25 25.45 -13.59
N ILE A 138 -16.26 25.04 -12.83
CA ILE A 138 -16.93 23.72 -12.90
C ILE A 138 -17.81 23.56 -14.14
N GLU A 139 -18.24 24.66 -14.73
CA GLU A 139 -19.08 24.63 -15.93
C GLU A 139 -18.29 24.26 -17.20
N ASP A 140 -16.95 24.06 -17.09
CA ASP A 140 -16.11 23.69 -18.22
C ASP A 140 -16.08 22.18 -18.44
N THR A 141 -17.08 21.69 -19.17
CA THR A 141 -17.19 20.28 -19.58
C THR A 141 -16.00 19.82 -20.41
N GLU A 142 -15.30 20.70 -21.12
CA GLU A 142 -14.13 20.37 -21.93
C GLU A 142 -12.95 19.96 -21.04
N THR A 143 -12.71 20.67 -19.94
CA THR A 143 -11.66 20.35 -18.97
C THR A 143 -11.88 19.00 -18.31
N VAL A 144 -13.12 18.70 -17.91
CA VAL A 144 -13.48 17.39 -17.33
C VAL A 144 -13.30 16.27 -18.36
N THR A 145 -13.73 16.47 -19.61
CA THR A 145 -13.57 15.48 -20.67
C THR A 145 -12.09 15.16 -20.94
N LYS A 146 -11.25 16.18 -21.07
CA LYS A 146 -9.79 16.02 -21.25
C LYS A 146 -9.15 15.27 -20.07
N PHE A 147 -9.60 15.57 -18.86
CA PHE A 147 -9.11 14.85 -17.68
C PHE A 147 -9.49 13.37 -17.72
N LEU A 148 -10.75 13.04 -18.03
CA LEU A 148 -11.20 11.64 -18.10
C LEU A 148 -10.52 10.86 -19.23
N GLU A 149 -10.21 11.50 -20.36
CA GLU A 149 -9.38 10.91 -21.43
C GLU A 149 -7.96 10.63 -20.94
N ALA A 150 -7.35 11.58 -20.21
CA ALA A 150 -6.02 11.38 -19.62
C ALA A 150 -6.01 10.27 -18.55
N VAL A 151 -7.06 10.16 -17.75
CA VAL A 151 -7.25 9.06 -16.79
C VAL A 151 -7.34 7.72 -17.53
N GLY A 152 -8.05 7.63 -18.64
CA GLY A 152 -8.08 6.42 -19.48
C GLY A 152 -6.72 6.04 -20.05
N GLN A 153 -5.90 7.02 -20.44
CA GLN A 153 -4.52 6.79 -20.87
C GLN A 153 -3.64 6.32 -19.70
N PHE A 154 -3.77 6.94 -18.54
CA PHE A 154 -3.07 6.56 -17.31
C PHE A 154 -3.35 5.09 -16.95
N GLU A 155 -4.64 4.72 -16.87
CA GLU A 155 -5.09 3.36 -16.59
C GLU A 155 -4.49 2.34 -17.56
N LYS A 156 -4.52 2.66 -18.86
CA LYS A 156 -3.95 1.80 -19.89
C LYS A 156 -2.44 1.63 -19.75
N ILE A 157 -1.68 2.71 -19.52
CA ILE A 157 -0.22 2.65 -19.34
C ILE A 157 0.13 1.74 -18.15
N MET A 158 -0.60 1.86 -17.03
CA MET A 158 -0.35 1.05 -15.85
C MET A 158 -0.68 -0.43 -16.11
N ASN A 159 -1.85 -0.71 -16.64
CA ASN A 159 -2.28 -2.09 -16.93
C ASN A 159 -1.40 -2.77 -18.00
N ASP A 160 -0.93 -2.05 -19.01
CA ASP A 160 -0.03 -2.56 -20.04
C ASP A 160 1.40 -2.82 -19.49
N SER A 161 1.77 -2.30 -18.31
CA SER A 161 3.06 -2.56 -17.69
C SER A 161 3.26 -4.02 -17.26
N GLY A 162 2.15 -4.73 -16.98
CA GLY A 162 2.15 -6.11 -16.55
C GLY A 162 2.53 -6.34 -15.08
N PHE A 163 2.83 -5.29 -14.31
CA PHE A 163 3.18 -5.38 -12.89
C PHE A 163 2.07 -4.89 -11.97
N VAL A 164 1.45 -3.78 -12.31
CA VAL A 164 0.41 -3.13 -11.50
C VAL A 164 -0.89 -3.14 -12.30
N THR A 165 -1.98 -3.58 -11.68
CA THR A 165 -3.30 -3.59 -12.32
C THR A 165 -4.22 -2.60 -11.60
N LEU A 166 -4.84 -1.73 -12.37
CA LEU A 166 -5.83 -0.77 -11.91
C LEU A 166 -7.23 -1.25 -12.25
N HIS A 167 -8.07 -1.38 -11.23
CA HIS A 167 -9.49 -1.70 -11.37
C HIS A 167 -10.31 -0.47 -10.98
N ARG A 168 -10.97 0.17 -11.96
CA ARG A 168 -11.83 1.30 -11.69
C ARG A 168 -13.01 0.88 -10.80
N LEU A 169 -13.23 1.61 -9.70
CA LEU A 169 -14.31 1.32 -8.78
C LEU A 169 -15.67 1.73 -9.40
N ALA A 170 -16.64 0.83 -9.25
CA ALA A 170 -18.02 1.11 -9.61
C ALA A 170 -18.70 2.01 -8.56
N THR A 171 -19.83 2.61 -8.93
CA THR A 171 -20.60 3.47 -8.01
C THR A 171 -20.92 2.77 -6.69
N ASP A 172 -21.35 1.50 -6.74
CA ASP A 172 -21.68 0.71 -5.55
C ASP A 172 -20.47 0.42 -4.65
N GLU A 173 -19.27 0.29 -5.22
CA GLU A 173 -18.02 0.11 -4.45
C GLU A 173 -17.58 1.41 -3.77
N ILE A 174 -17.94 2.56 -4.35
CA ILE A 174 -17.64 3.88 -3.80
C ILE A 174 -18.62 4.25 -2.70
N THR A 175 -19.93 4.15 -2.97
CA THR A 175 -21.01 4.58 -2.07
C THR A 175 -21.42 3.53 -1.05
N GLY A 176 -21.10 2.26 -1.31
CA GLY A 176 -21.61 1.14 -0.55
C GLY A 176 -23.00 0.68 -0.95
N THR A 177 -23.40 -0.45 -0.44
CA THR A 177 -24.73 -1.07 -0.59
C THR A 177 -25.23 -1.51 0.78
N GLU A 178 -26.46 -1.99 0.88
CA GLU A 178 -26.99 -2.56 2.13
C GLU A 178 -26.17 -3.74 2.69
N ARG A 179 -25.32 -4.36 1.87
CA ARG A 179 -24.55 -5.55 2.22
C ARG A 179 -23.04 -5.34 2.31
N SER A 180 -22.54 -4.28 1.71
CA SER A 180 -21.11 -4.00 1.66
C SER A 180 -20.86 -2.51 1.77
N ALA A 181 -19.98 -2.13 2.71
CA ALA A 181 -19.56 -0.76 2.91
C ALA A 181 -18.77 -0.23 1.71
N GLY A 182 -19.03 1.02 1.32
CA GLY A 182 -18.26 1.72 0.32
C GLY A 182 -16.90 2.21 0.84
N ILE A 183 -16.01 2.61 -0.09
CA ILE A 183 -14.66 3.06 0.28
C ILE A 183 -14.69 4.27 1.22
N VAL A 184 -15.66 5.16 1.09
CA VAL A 184 -15.82 6.34 1.96
C VAL A 184 -16.21 5.93 3.38
N GLU A 185 -17.15 4.99 3.52
CA GLU A 185 -17.54 4.45 4.83
C GLU A 185 -16.39 3.69 5.47
N LYS A 186 -15.63 2.90 4.69
CA LYS A 186 -14.43 2.19 5.13
C LYS A 186 -13.37 3.15 5.67
N TYR A 187 -13.19 4.28 5.00
CA TYR A 187 -12.27 5.32 5.46
C TYR A 187 -12.66 5.90 6.83
N PHE A 188 -13.93 6.31 6.97
CA PHE A 188 -14.43 6.89 8.22
C PHE A 188 -14.49 5.90 9.39
N SER A 189 -14.62 4.62 9.10
CA SER A 189 -14.64 3.56 10.14
C SER A 189 -13.27 3.02 10.48
N LEU A 190 -12.19 3.44 9.76
CA LEU A 190 -10.85 2.88 9.84
C LEU A 190 -10.84 1.34 9.70
N SER A 191 -11.72 0.81 8.84
CA SER A 191 -11.93 -0.62 8.63
C SER A 191 -12.12 -0.93 7.15
N GLN A 192 -11.69 -2.10 6.71
CA GLN A 192 -11.88 -2.59 5.34
C GLN A 192 -12.93 -3.71 5.24
N GLY A 193 -13.64 -3.99 6.34
CA GLY A 193 -14.71 -4.98 6.38
C GLY A 193 -15.93 -4.62 5.52
N ASP A 194 -16.74 -5.62 5.19
CA ASP A 194 -17.99 -5.42 4.43
C ASP A 194 -19.07 -4.69 5.24
N THR A 195 -19.03 -4.85 6.57
CA THR A 195 -19.95 -4.15 7.48
C THR A 195 -19.16 -3.18 8.33
N THR A 196 -19.52 -1.91 8.25
CA THR A 196 -18.87 -0.84 9.03
C THR A 196 -19.90 -0.12 9.88
N VAL A 197 -19.46 0.42 11.00
CA VAL A 197 -20.25 1.28 11.85
C VAL A 197 -19.56 2.63 11.88
N LEU A 198 -20.24 3.68 11.44
CA LEU A 198 -19.73 5.04 11.56
C LEU A 198 -19.61 5.40 13.03
N LYS A 199 -18.42 5.84 13.41
CA LYS A 199 -18.05 6.23 14.77
C LYS A 199 -18.03 7.76 14.88
N ASP A 200 -18.20 8.27 16.09
CA ASP A 200 -18.04 9.71 16.36
C ASP A 200 -16.60 10.16 16.12
N ILE A 201 -16.43 11.27 15.39
CA ILE A 201 -15.13 11.88 15.14
C ILE A 201 -14.93 13.06 16.07
N GLN A 202 -13.89 13.00 16.90
CA GLN A 202 -13.51 14.05 17.82
C GLN A 202 -12.23 14.74 17.32
N LEU A 203 -12.38 15.97 16.87
CA LEU A 203 -11.29 16.79 16.33
C LEU A 203 -10.81 17.75 17.44
N ASN A 204 -9.78 17.35 18.14
CA ASN A 204 -9.10 18.20 19.13
C ASN A 204 -7.68 18.52 18.60
N PRO A 205 -7.15 19.74 18.86
CA PRO A 205 -5.80 20.11 18.40
C PRO A 205 -4.68 19.22 18.93
N GLU A 206 -4.87 18.64 20.11
CA GLU A 206 -3.86 17.80 20.75
C GLU A 206 -4.04 16.31 20.47
N GLU A 207 -5.25 15.89 20.14
CA GLU A 207 -5.60 14.47 19.99
C GLU A 207 -6.84 14.33 19.11
N MET A 208 -6.73 13.58 18.03
CA MET A 208 -7.87 13.18 17.21
C MET A 208 -8.31 11.78 17.60
N ARG A 209 -9.65 11.55 17.67
CA ARG A 209 -10.24 10.24 17.95
C ARG A 209 -11.35 9.92 16.95
N ILE A 210 -11.44 8.63 16.61
CA ILE A 210 -12.56 8.07 15.84
C ILE A 210 -13.13 6.91 16.66
N GLY A 211 -14.27 7.13 17.33
CA GLY A 211 -14.80 6.22 18.32
C GLY A 211 -13.83 6.05 19.48
N ASP A 212 -13.34 4.83 19.72
CA ASP A 212 -12.38 4.52 20.76
C ASP A 212 -10.92 4.62 20.29
N ASP A 213 -10.69 4.71 18.97
CA ASP A 213 -9.35 4.76 18.39
C ASP A 213 -8.73 6.16 18.50
N PHE A 214 -7.53 6.24 19.06
CA PHE A 214 -6.68 7.43 19.10
C PHE A 214 -5.78 7.45 17.87
N LEU A 215 -5.70 8.57 17.16
CA LEU A 215 -4.91 8.71 15.96
C LEU A 215 -3.58 9.42 16.23
N CYS A 216 -2.54 9.03 15.50
CA CYS A 216 -1.29 9.76 15.42
C CYS A 216 -0.87 9.93 13.96
N LEU A 217 -0.14 11.01 13.66
CA LEU A 217 0.26 11.37 12.32
C LEU A 217 1.74 11.73 12.27
N HIS A 218 2.46 11.13 11.33
CA HIS A 218 3.80 11.54 10.94
C HIS A 218 3.78 11.99 9.49
N THR A 219 4.38 13.16 9.22
CA THR A 219 4.37 13.79 7.90
C THR A 219 5.77 13.94 7.33
N LEU A 220 5.86 13.87 5.99
CA LEU A 220 6.96 14.36 5.18
C LEU A 220 6.37 15.48 4.33
N SER A 221 6.48 16.71 4.83
CA SER A 221 5.87 17.91 4.25
C SER A 221 6.88 19.00 3.90
N ASP A 222 8.14 18.81 4.28
CA ASP A 222 9.23 19.77 4.00
C ASP A 222 10.44 19.07 3.38
N THR A 223 11.17 19.76 2.54
CA THR A 223 12.43 19.28 1.96
C THR A 223 13.50 18.94 3.01
N GLU A 224 13.45 19.57 4.18
CA GLU A 224 14.35 19.26 5.29
C GLU A 224 14.06 17.92 5.97
N ASP A 225 12.89 17.33 5.73
CA ASP A 225 12.49 16.03 6.28
C ASP A 225 12.97 14.86 5.38
N LEU A 226 13.41 15.17 4.17
CA LEU A 226 13.73 14.18 3.13
C LEU A 226 15.18 13.69 3.24
N PRO A 227 15.43 12.45 2.80
CA PRO A 227 16.79 11.91 2.74
C PRO A 227 17.60 12.57 1.62
N GLY A 228 18.92 12.55 1.72
CA GLY A 228 19.80 13.06 0.69
C GLY A 228 19.75 12.29 -0.63
N LYS A 229 19.21 11.08 -0.63
CA LYS A 229 19.07 10.22 -1.81
C LYS A 229 17.85 9.33 -1.68
N VAL A 230 17.09 9.18 -2.76
CA VAL A 230 15.99 8.24 -2.90
C VAL A 230 16.29 7.21 -4.00
N GLY A 231 15.65 6.07 -3.95
CA GLY A 231 15.76 5.00 -4.95
C GLY A 231 14.40 4.34 -5.21
N THR A 232 14.33 3.53 -6.25
CA THR A 232 13.13 2.77 -6.58
C THR A 232 12.91 1.61 -5.60
N ASP A 233 14.00 1.08 -5.08
CA ASP A 233 14.00 -0.08 -4.18
C ASP A 233 15.13 0.01 -3.16
N SER A 234 15.03 -0.82 -2.14
CA SER A 234 16.05 -1.02 -1.11
C SER A 234 16.27 -2.50 -0.85
N ARG A 235 17.49 -2.87 -0.44
CA ARG A 235 17.80 -4.25 -0.08
C ARG A 235 17.29 -4.56 1.32
N TYR A 236 16.57 -5.69 1.45
CA TYR A 236 16.07 -6.19 2.71
C TYR A 236 16.87 -7.40 3.19
N GLU A 237 17.69 -7.23 4.22
CA GLU A 237 18.63 -8.26 4.69
C GLU A 237 18.08 -9.17 5.79
N ARG A 238 16.90 -8.88 6.33
CA ARG A 238 16.35 -9.60 7.49
C ARG A 238 15.55 -10.86 7.15
N LEU A 239 15.23 -11.08 5.87
CA LEU A 239 14.38 -12.19 5.46
C LEU A 239 15.13 -13.53 5.50
N SER A 240 16.40 -13.55 5.11
CA SER A 240 17.21 -14.77 4.95
C SER A 240 18.55 -14.65 5.64
N THR A 241 19.00 -15.75 6.25
CA THR A 241 20.35 -15.89 6.80
C THR A 241 21.39 -16.06 5.72
N ASP A 242 21.00 -16.39 4.49
CA ASP A 242 21.89 -16.75 3.38
C ASP A 242 22.29 -15.55 2.50
N ARG A 243 22.04 -14.31 2.96
CA ARG A 243 22.35 -13.07 2.25
C ARG A 243 21.73 -12.99 0.85
N SER A 244 20.54 -13.55 0.69
CA SER A 244 19.75 -13.41 -0.55
C SER A 244 19.48 -11.94 -0.86
N ASP A 245 19.49 -11.59 -2.14
CA ASP A 245 19.20 -10.22 -2.61
C ASP A 245 17.69 -10.01 -2.68
N CYS A 246 17.05 -9.98 -1.50
CA CYS A 246 15.63 -9.63 -1.39
C CYS A 246 15.47 -8.12 -1.45
N ARG A 247 14.60 -7.65 -2.33
CA ARG A 247 14.34 -6.24 -2.56
C ARG A 247 12.92 -5.87 -2.20
N LEU A 248 12.74 -4.66 -1.70
CA LEU A 248 11.45 -4.02 -1.41
C LEU A 248 11.51 -2.58 -1.90
N SER A 249 10.36 -1.96 -2.14
CA SER A 249 10.28 -0.54 -2.46
C SER A 249 10.96 0.32 -1.39
N PHE A 250 11.43 1.49 -1.78
CA PHE A 250 12.10 2.42 -0.86
C PHE A 250 11.21 2.76 0.35
N ALA A 251 9.90 2.89 0.13
CA ALA A 251 8.92 3.23 1.16
C ALA A 251 8.39 2.03 1.97
N ALA A 252 8.83 0.79 1.71
CA ALA A 252 8.39 -0.39 2.45
C ALA A 252 8.49 -0.28 3.98
N PRO A 253 9.48 0.43 4.57
CA PRO A 253 9.54 0.61 6.02
C PRO A 253 8.31 1.27 6.63
N VAL A 254 7.63 2.18 5.93
CA VAL A 254 6.39 2.84 6.38
C VAL A 254 5.13 2.21 5.79
N GLY A 255 5.26 1.10 5.08
CA GLY A 255 4.19 0.27 4.55
C GLY A 255 4.17 -1.11 5.23
N LEU A 256 4.50 -2.15 4.47
CA LEU A 256 4.43 -3.56 4.90
C LEU A 256 5.30 -3.93 6.12
N LEU A 257 6.33 -3.15 6.42
CA LEU A 257 7.24 -3.45 7.55
C LEU A 257 6.80 -2.80 8.86
N LEU A 258 5.74 -2.00 8.86
CA LEU A 258 5.11 -1.44 10.07
C LEU A 258 4.09 -2.43 10.61
N ASP A 259 4.23 -2.82 11.88
CA ASP A 259 3.37 -3.80 12.55
C ASP A 259 2.30 -3.11 13.41
N CYS A 260 1.40 -2.37 12.76
CA CYS A 260 0.27 -1.70 13.41
C CYS A 260 -0.83 -1.35 12.39
N ASN A 261 -2.02 -1.03 12.88
CA ASN A 261 -3.06 -0.44 12.05
C ASN A 261 -2.65 0.96 11.59
N HIS A 262 -2.53 1.16 10.27
CA HIS A 262 -2.18 2.46 9.71
C HIS A 262 -2.66 2.62 8.28
N VAL A 263 -2.68 3.87 7.84
CA VAL A 263 -2.80 4.25 6.43
C VAL A 263 -1.58 5.07 6.04
N TYR A 264 -0.97 4.70 4.94
CA TYR A 264 0.11 5.46 4.32
C TYR A 264 -0.45 6.20 3.11
N ASN A 265 -0.49 7.53 3.18
CA ASN A 265 -0.98 8.39 2.12
C ASN A 265 0.20 9.00 1.36
N GLN A 266 0.15 8.93 0.04
CA GLN A 266 1.16 9.47 -0.86
C GLN A 266 0.47 10.36 -1.89
N TYR A 267 0.87 11.65 -1.94
CA TYR A 267 0.29 12.64 -2.84
C TYR A 267 1.32 13.17 -3.82
N ILE A 268 0.91 13.31 -5.08
CA ILE A 268 1.64 14.06 -6.11
C ILE A 268 0.67 15.09 -6.69
N PHE A 269 1.00 16.37 -6.55
CA PHE A 269 0.22 17.49 -7.06
C PHE A 269 0.87 17.98 -8.34
N ILE A 270 0.15 17.86 -9.45
CA ILE A 270 0.61 18.29 -10.77
C ILE A 270 0.14 19.73 -10.98
N ASP A 271 1.01 20.67 -10.68
CA ASP A 271 0.77 22.11 -10.93
C ASP A 271 1.27 22.50 -12.32
N ASP A 272 0.99 23.75 -12.74
CA ASP A 272 1.63 24.32 -13.95
C ASP A 272 3.16 24.40 -13.76
N HIS A 273 3.85 23.48 -14.42
CA HIS A 273 5.31 23.34 -14.37
C HIS A 273 6.02 24.65 -14.75
N THR A 274 5.55 25.34 -15.80
CA THR A 274 6.18 26.57 -16.28
C THR A 274 6.02 27.70 -15.26
N GLU A 275 4.87 27.79 -14.63
CA GLU A 275 4.63 28.78 -13.56
C GLU A 275 5.50 28.50 -12.34
N ASN A 276 5.63 27.23 -11.95
CA ASN A 276 6.50 26.84 -10.84
C ASN A 276 7.96 27.21 -11.08
N LEU A 277 8.51 26.92 -12.25
CA LEU A 277 9.90 27.28 -12.57
C LEU A 277 10.10 28.80 -12.58
N LYS A 278 9.18 29.57 -13.17
CA LYS A 278 9.23 31.05 -13.12
C LYS A 278 9.22 31.59 -11.69
N ARG A 279 8.44 30.97 -10.80
CA ARG A 279 8.39 31.34 -9.38
C ARG A 279 9.74 31.09 -8.70
N PHE A 280 10.37 29.92 -8.98
CA PHE A 280 11.70 29.63 -8.46
C PHE A 280 12.78 30.58 -9.01
N GLU A 281 12.75 30.92 -10.30
CA GLU A 281 13.64 31.91 -10.87
C GLU A 281 13.48 33.26 -10.17
N GLN A 282 12.25 33.70 -9.91
CA GLN A 282 12.00 34.95 -9.20
C GLN A 282 12.52 34.90 -7.77
N THR A 283 12.34 33.75 -7.08
CA THR A 283 12.85 33.53 -5.73
C THR A 283 14.38 33.56 -5.71
N ALA A 284 15.05 32.94 -6.69
CA ALA A 284 16.51 32.97 -6.84
C ALA A 284 17.03 34.41 -7.03
N ARG A 285 16.34 35.20 -7.86
CA ARG A 285 16.67 36.62 -8.06
C ARG A 285 16.53 37.43 -6.75
N ASN A 286 15.46 37.22 -6.02
CA ASN A 286 15.23 37.88 -4.72
C ASN A 286 16.30 37.47 -3.70
N MET A 287 16.64 36.20 -3.62
CA MET A 287 17.69 35.66 -2.75
C MET A 287 19.08 36.21 -3.14
N HIS A 288 19.34 36.48 -4.42
CA HIS A 288 20.58 37.06 -4.86
C HIS A 288 20.82 38.44 -4.24
N SER A 289 19.81 39.30 -4.16
CA SER A 289 19.90 40.60 -3.52
C SER A 289 20.12 40.51 -2.01
N LEU A 290 19.58 39.48 -1.37
CA LEU A 290 19.63 39.19 0.08
C LEU A 290 20.87 38.37 0.49
N SER A 291 21.56 37.74 -0.46
CA SER A 291 22.70 36.83 -0.20
C SER A 291 23.90 37.54 0.47
N ARG A 292 24.02 38.87 0.29
CA ARG A 292 25.05 39.68 0.93
C ARG A 292 24.86 39.83 2.44
N TYR A 293 23.66 39.59 2.95
CA TYR A 293 23.31 39.83 4.36
C TYR A 293 23.18 38.54 5.17
N SER A 294 23.03 37.36 4.51
CA SER A 294 22.86 36.11 5.20
C SER A 294 23.45 34.91 4.42
N ARG A 295 24.24 34.08 5.12
CA ARG A 295 24.79 32.84 4.57
C ARG A 295 23.70 31.86 4.20
N SER A 296 22.62 31.85 4.98
CA SER A 296 21.44 30.99 4.69
C SER A 296 20.84 31.35 3.33
N ASN A 297 20.63 32.62 3.03
CA ASN A 297 20.12 33.05 1.74
C ASN A 297 21.04 32.69 0.57
N GLN A 298 22.38 32.68 0.80
CA GLN A 298 23.33 32.22 -0.20
C GLN A 298 23.21 30.73 -0.49
N ILE A 299 23.03 29.90 0.55
CA ILE A 299 22.86 28.48 0.44
C ILE A 299 21.52 28.17 -0.26
N ASN A 300 20.43 28.78 0.19
CA ASN A 300 19.10 28.58 -0.41
C ASN A 300 19.06 28.99 -1.89
N LYS A 301 19.74 30.06 -2.25
CA LYS A 301 19.91 30.45 -3.65
C LYS A 301 20.62 29.37 -4.46
N ALA A 302 21.72 28.81 -3.95
CA ALA A 302 22.45 27.75 -4.64
C ALA A 302 21.59 26.48 -4.86
N TRP A 303 20.81 26.10 -3.87
CA TRP A 303 19.88 24.96 -3.99
C TRP A 303 18.76 25.21 -5.03
N ILE A 304 18.21 26.43 -5.05
CA ILE A 304 17.20 26.79 -6.06
C ILE A 304 17.82 26.79 -7.46
N GLU A 305 19.03 27.31 -7.63
CA GLU A 305 19.73 27.29 -8.91
C GLU A 305 20.05 25.87 -9.38
N GLU A 306 20.43 24.97 -8.47
CA GLU A 306 20.65 23.55 -8.75
C GLU A 306 19.34 22.86 -9.19
N TYR A 307 18.25 23.10 -8.47
CA TYR A 307 16.91 22.59 -8.84
C TYR A 307 16.49 23.05 -10.24
N LEU A 308 16.64 24.34 -10.56
CA LEU A 308 16.33 24.88 -11.89
C LEU A 308 17.22 24.28 -12.97
N ASN A 309 18.53 24.11 -12.69
CA ASN A 309 19.46 23.48 -13.62
C ASN A 309 19.08 22.02 -13.91
N GLU A 310 18.70 21.25 -12.90
CA GLU A 310 18.22 19.88 -13.09
C GLU A 310 16.92 19.83 -13.89
N ALA A 311 15.95 20.69 -13.56
CA ALA A 311 14.68 20.77 -14.28
C ALA A 311 14.90 21.03 -15.79
N HIS A 312 15.76 22.02 -16.13
CA HIS A 312 16.00 22.38 -17.52
C HIS A 312 16.91 21.39 -18.26
N SER A 313 18.00 20.93 -17.63
CA SER A 313 19.00 20.06 -18.29
C SER A 313 18.50 18.64 -18.52
N LYS A 314 17.72 18.10 -17.58
CA LYS A 314 17.17 16.74 -17.64
C LYS A 314 15.71 16.69 -18.12
N GLY A 315 15.07 17.84 -18.34
CA GLY A 315 13.65 17.93 -18.73
C GLY A 315 12.71 17.34 -17.68
N LEU A 316 13.02 17.52 -16.38
CA LEU A 316 12.24 16.99 -15.28
C LEU A 316 11.03 17.88 -15.00
N THR A 317 9.88 17.25 -14.78
CA THR A 317 8.64 17.97 -14.44
C THR A 317 8.59 18.24 -12.94
N SER A 318 8.54 19.51 -12.55
CA SER A 318 8.36 19.97 -11.17
C SER A 318 6.94 19.68 -10.71
N VAL A 319 6.82 19.05 -9.56
CA VAL A 319 5.55 18.72 -8.88
C VAL A 319 5.68 19.04 -7.39
N ARG A 320 4.55 19.09 -6.69
CA ARG A 320 4.56 19.05 -5.23
C ARG A 320 4.27 17.62 -4.78
N CYS A 321 4.81 17.26 -3.62
CA CYS A 321 4.61 15.95 -3.02
C CYS A 321 4.31 16.09 -1.52
N HIS A 322 3.59 15.13 -0.99
CA HIS A 322 3.40 14.94 0.45
C HIS A 322 3.26 13.45 0.74
N CYS A 323 3.83 13.02 1.85
CA CYS A 323 3.62 11.67 2.36
C CYS A 323 3.29 11.73 3.85
N ASN A 324 2.36 10.92 4.30
CA ASN A 324 2.07 10.80 5.73
C ASN A 324 1.66 9.38 6.12
N VAL A 325 2.03 9.01 7.34
CA VAL A 325 1.59 7.79 8.02
C VAL A 325 0.63 8.19 9.11
N MET A 326 -0.62 7.79 8.99
CA MET A 326 -1.64 7.92 10.01
C MET A 326 -1.89 6.55 10.62
N ALA A 327 -1.57 6.41 11.90
CA ALA A 327 -1.74 5.16 12.63
C ALA A 327 -2.68 5.36 13.82
N TRP A 328 -3.29 4.27 14.29
CA TRP A 328 -4.25 4.33 15.38
C TRP A 328 -4.22 3.10 16.29
N SER A 329 -4.71 3.28 17.50
CA SER A 329 -4.96 2.23 18.48
C SER A 329 -6.02 2.70 19.47
N ASP A 330 -6.77 1.78 20.04
CA ASP A 330 -7.70 2.02 21.17
C ASP A 330 -6.97 2.09 22.52
N ASP A 331 -5.71 1.63 22.58
CA ASP A 331 -4.84 1.73 23.75
C ASP A 331 -3.80 2.85 23.59
N ARG A 332 -3.75 3.76 24.58
CA ARG A 332 -2.80 4.88 24.62
C ARG A 332 -1.34 4.45 24.77
N GLU A 333 -1.07 3.39 25.54
CA GLU A 333 0.30 2.90 25.70
C GLU A 333 0.79 2.26 24.40
N GLU A 334 -0.08 1.52 23.73
CA GLU A 334 0.20 0.98 22.41
C GLU A 334 0.42 2.10 21.38
N LEU A 335 -0.41 3.15 21.39
CA LEU A 335 -0.22 4.31 20.51
C LEU A 335 1.15 4.97 20.70
N ARG A 336 1.67 5.02 21.93
CA ARG A 336 3.04 5.54 22.18
C ARG A 336 4.10 4.65 21.54
N ARG A 337 3.92 3.33 21.62
CA ARG A 337 4.80 2.36 20.96
C ARG A 337 4.77 2.55 19.44
N ILE A 338 3.57 2.67 18.88
CA ILE A 338 3.35 2.92 17.44
C ILE A 338 4.03 4.22 16.98
N LYS A 339 3.90 5.32 17.74
CA LYS A 339 4.57 6.59 17.43
C LYS A 339 6.08 6.43 17.30
N ASN A 340 6.69 5.71 18.24
CA ASN A 340 8.12 5.45 18.21
C ASN A 340 8.53 4.54 17.05
N GLU A 341 7.70 3.54 16.75
CA GLU A 341 7.94 2.61 15.63
C GLU A 341 7.90 3.36 14.30
N VAL A 342 6.85 4.13 14.03
CA VAL A 342 6.75 4.94 12.80
C VAL A 342 7.94 5.90 12.67
N GLY A 343 8.32 6.58 13.76
CA GLY A 343 9.49 7.45 13.77
C GLY A 343 10.79 6.70 13.45
N SER A 344 10.95 5.48 13.97
CA SER A 344 12.11 4.62 13.71
C SER A 344 12.16 4.17 12.25
N GLN A 345 11.02 3.78 11.67
CA GLN A 345 10.94 3.35 10.27
C GLN A 345 11.24 4.52 9.31
N LEU A 346 10.74 5.72 9.58
CA LEU A 346 11.11 6.92 8.83
C LEU A 346 12.61 7.22 8.92
N ALA A 347 13.21 7.07 10.12
CA ALA A 347 14.65 7.26 10.30
C ALA A 347 15.48 6.21 9.55
N LEU A 348 14.99 4.96 9.40
CA LEU A 348 15.63 3.93 8.56
C LEU A 348 15.64 4.32 7.07
N MET A 349 14.67 5.11 6.62
CA MET A 349 14.64 5.70 5.29
C MET A 349 15.51 6.97 5.18
N GLU A 350 16.30 7.28 6.21
CA GLU A 350 17.05 8.55 6.32
C GLU A 350 16.16 9.81 6.30
N CYS A 351 14.85 9.65 6.53
CA CYS A 351 13.93 10.76 6.69
C CYS A 351 13.97 11.29 8.14
N LYS A 352 13.72 12.59 8.31
CA LYS A 352 13.56 13.20 9.62
C LYS A 352 12.10 13.04 10.03
N PRO A 353 11.79 12.21 11.04
CA PRO A 353 10.39 12.00 11.43
C PRO A 353 9.81 13.27 12.04
N ARG A 354 8.75 13.79 11.42
CA ARG A 354 7.98 14.93 11.92
C ARG A 354 6.65 14.43 12.44
N TYR A 355 6.47 14.53 13.76
CA TYR A 355 5.18 14.26 14.39
C TYR A 355 4.30 15.50 14.29
N ASN A 356 3.18 15.40 13.58
CA ASN A 356 2.23 16.48 13.39
C ASN A 356 1.03 16.30 14.33
N THR A 357 0.60 17.35 15.01
CA THR A 357 -0.56 17.34 15.90
C THR A 357 -1.63 18.33 15.47
N VAL A 358 -1.22 19.45 14.89
CA VAL A 358 -2.12 20.59 14.58
C VAL A 358 -2.94 20.31 13.34
N ASP A 359 -2.31 19.75 12.30
CA ASP A 359 -2.92 19.55 10.99
C ASP A 359 -3.54 18.16 10.80
N VAL A 360 -3.52 17.30 11.84
CA VAL A 360 -4.15 15.96 11.80
C VAL A 360 -5.59 16.04 11.30
N PRO A 361 -6.47 16.93 11.82
CA PRO A 361 -7.84 16.99 11.33
C PRO A 361 -7.98 17.39 9.87
N THR A 362 -7.17 18.35 9.38
CA THR A 362 -7.23 18.83 8.00
C THR A 362 -6.64 17.81 7.02
N LEU A 363 -5.54 17.14 7.39
CA LEU A 363 -4.95 16.08 6.60
C LEU A 363 -5.83 14.82 6.56
N PHE A 364 -6.45 14.45 7.69
CA PHE A 364 -7.45 13.40 7.70
C PHE A 364 -8.63 13.75 6.78
N TRP A 365 -9.10 15.00 6.80
CA TRP A 365 -10.24 15.44 6.00
C TRP A 365 -9.90 15.45 4.51
N ALA A 366 -8.69 15.88 4.14
CA ALA A 366 -8.21 15.88 2.76
C ALA A 366 -7.97 14.47 2.20
N ALA A 367 -7.75 13.47 3.07
CA ALA A 367 -7.55 12.08 2.66
C ALA A 367 -8.86 11.29 2.49
N ILE A 368 -10.03 11.91 2.69
CA ILE A 368 -11.31 11.30 2.34
C ILE A 368 -11.36 11.09 0.83
N PRO A 369 -11.65 9.86 0.35
CA PRO A 369 -11.78 9.58 -1.07
C PRO A 369 -12.70 10.57 -1.79
N GLY A 370 -12.18 11.32 -2.76
CA GLY A 370 -12.90 12.37 -3.50
C GLY A 370 -12.77 13.77 -2.91
N ASN A 371 -12.02 13.98 -1.83
CA ASN A 371 -11.77 15.29 -1.22
C ASN A 371 -10.29 15.73 -1.28
N GLU A 372 -9.49 15.15 -2.15
CA GLU A 372 -8.07 15.42 -2.29
C GLU A 372 -7.78 16.89 -2.67
N GLY A 373 -8.72 17.56 -3.32
CA GLY A 373 -8.62 18.99 -3.65
C GLY A 373 -8.60 19.91 -2.42
N ASP A 374 -8.99 19.41 -1.25
CA ASP A 374 -8.96 20.14 0.03
C ASP A 374 -7.62 20.09 0.75
N PHE A 375 -6.61 19.46 0.13
CA PHE A 375 -5.29 19.30 0.71
C PHE A 375 -4.58 20.65 0.91
N PRO A 376 -4.04 20.94 2.12
CA PRO A 376 -3.39 22.21 2.42
C PRO A 376 -2.07 22.37 1.66
N PHE A 377 -1.91 23.48 0.97
CA PHE A 377 -0.73 23.78 0.16
C PHE A 377 0.57 23.79 0.96
N GLU A 378 0.53 24.34 2.17
CA GLU A 378 1.68 24.48 3.07
C GLU A 378 2.25 23.14 3.56
N GLU A 379 1.46 22.07 3.51
CA GLU A 379 1.87 20.73 3.90
C GLU A 379 2.51 19.92 2.76
N SER A 380 2.97 20.60 1.70
CA SER A 380 3.59 19.96 0.55
C SER A 380 4.93 20.57 0.18
N PHE A 381 5.85 19.74 -0.30
CA PHE A 381 7.18 20.16 -0.76
C PHE A 381 7.34 19.99 -2.27
N TYR A 382 8.22 20.81 -2.87
CA TYR A 382 8.54 20.69 -4.29
C TYR A 382 9.60 19.65 -4.56
N THR A 383 9.37 18.86 -5.60
CA THR A 383 10.29 17.83 -6.10
C THR A 383 10.02 17.57 -7.60
N PHE A 384 10.60 16.53 -8.15
CA PHE A 384 10.29 16.06 -9.51
C PHE A 384 9.53 14.74 -9.47
N ILE A 385 8.76 14.42 -10.52
CA ILE A 385 7.96 13.21 -10.61
C ILE A 385 8.77 11.94 -10.26
N PRO A 386 10.00 11.72 -10.81
CA PRO A 386 10.74 10.49 -10.48
C PRO A 386 11.08 10.35 -9.00
N GLN A 387 11.43 11.44 -8.32
CA GLN A 387 11.75 11.42 -6.89
C GLN A 387 10.49 11.23 -6.04
N ALA A 388 9.38 11.90 -6.39
CA ALA A 388 8.10 11.72 -5.71
C ALA A 388 7.62 10.27 -5.73
N LEU A 389 7.76 9.61 -6.88
CA LEU A 389 7.36 8.21 -7.07
C LEU A 389 8.19 7.21 -6.26
N CYS A 390 9.42 7.55 -5.85
CA CYS A 390 10.20 6.69 -4.97
C CYS A 390 9.55 6.46 -3.59
N PHE A 391 8.63 7.33 -3.19
CA PHE A 391 7.86 7.18 -1.95
C PHE A 391 6.59 6.33 -2.11
N PHE A 392 6.31 5.79 -3.30
CA PHE A 392 5.23 4.82 -3.46
C PHE A 392 5.66 3.44 -2.94
N THR A 393 4.74 2.75 -2.26
CA THR A 393 4.88 1.32 -1.97
C THR A 393 4.45 0.54 -3.22
N GLU A 394 5.27 -0.42 -3.66
CA GLU A 394 5.07 -1.11 -4.93
C GLU A 394 4.80 -2.61 -4.78
N GLU A 395 4.61 -3.07 -3.55
CA GLU A 395 4.33 -4.46 -3.24
C GLU A 395 3.16 -4.60 -2.26
N THR A 396 2.58 -5.79 -2.23
CA THR A 396 1.52 -6.18 -1.30
C THR A 396 1.83 -7.52 -0.63
N ASN A 397 1.02 -7.90 0.35
CA ASN A 397 1.09 -9.20 1.01
C ASN A 397 0.86 -10.34 0.03
N TYR A 398 1.38 -11.53 0.36
CA TYR A 398 1.00 -12.76 -0.33
C TYR A 398 -0.51 -12.99 -0.28
N LYS A 399 -1.05 -13.46 -1.41
CA LYS A 399 -2.48 -13.77 -1.56
C LYS A 399 -2.70 -15.28 -1.58
N ASP A 400 -3.88 -15.69 -1.14
CA ASP A 400 -4.31 -17.08 -1.28
C ASP A 400 -4.52 -17.46 -2.75
N SER A 401 -4.12 -18.68 -3.10
CA SER A 401 -4.41 -19.24 -4.40
C SER A 401 -5.89 -19.58 -4.53
N LEU A 402 -6.54 -19.08 -5.56
CA LEU A 402 -7.93 -19.43 -5.90
C LEU A 402 -7.98 -20.82 -6.55
N SER A 403 -7.66 -21.85 -5.77
CA SER A 403 -7.62 -23.25 -6.20
C SER A 403 -8.12 -24.12 -5.05
N PRO A 404 -8.94 -25.15 -5.32
CA PRO A 404 -9.37 -26.08 -4.29
C PRO A 404 -8.23 -27.01 -3.83
N PHE A 405 -7.17 -27.12 -4.61
CA PHE A 405 -5.98 -27.92 -4.34
C PHE A 405 -4.79 -27.02 -4.00
N GLY A 406 -4.11 -27.35 -2.91
CA GLY A 406 -2.96 -26.57 -2.47
C GLY A 406 -2.43 -26.99 -1.10
N ILE A 407 -1.49 -26.26 -0.62
CA ILE A 407 -0.85 -26.46 0.68
C ILE A 407 -1.05 -25.25 1.58
N LYS A 408 -1.24 -25.50 2.87
CA LYS A 408 -1.30 -24.44 3.88
C LYS A 408 0.12 -24.13 4.37
N MET A 409 0.46 -22.88 4.29
CA MET A 409 1.73 -22.32 4.78
C MET A 409 1.45 -21.08 5.63
N VAL A 410 2.48 -20.43 6.09
CA VAL A 410 2.39 -19.18 6.85
C VAL A 410 3.37 -18.19 6.26
N ASP A 411 2.92 -16.98 6.02
CA ASP A 411 3.82 -15.89 5.68
C ASP A 411 4.70 -15.55 6.88
N ARG A 412 5.99 -15.52 6.64
CA ARG A 412 6.98 -15.24 7.69
C ARG A 412 6.96 -13.79 8.17
N MET A 413 6.56 -12.85 7.30
CA MET A 413 6.57 -11.42 7.62
C MET A 413 5.34 -11.03 8.44
N THR A 414 4.17 -11.40 7.98
CA THR A 414 2.90 -10.99 8.56
C THR A 414 2.28 -12.01 9.51
N GLY A 415 2.81 -13.25 9.51
CA GLY A 415 2.19 -14.37 10.26
C GLY A 415 0.87 -14.86 9.67
N ARG A 416 0.47 -14.38 8.50
CA ARG A 416 -0.78 -14.74 7.83
C ARG A 416 -0.74 -16.19 7.37
N PRO A 417 -1.72 -17.03 7.72
CA PRO A 417 -1.92 -18.31 7.08
C PRO A 417 -2.31 -18.16 5.61
N LEU A 418 -1.71 -18.95 4.75
CA LEU A 418 -1.88 -18.90 3.30
C LEU A 418 -2.26 -20.28 2.76
N HIS A 419 -3.16 -20.31 1.78
CA HIS A 419 -3.43 -21.47 0.95
C HIS A 419 -2.76 -21.28 -0.41
N LEU A 420 -1.77 -22.13 -0.73
CA LEU A 420 -0.92 -21.97 -1.91
C LEU A 420 -1.01 -23.19 -2.84
N ASP A 421 -1.45 -23.00 -4.07
CA ASP A 421 -1.32 -23.99 -5.14
C ASP A 421 0.02 -23.76 -5.88
N ILE A 422 1.00 -24.59 -5.58
CA ILE A 422 2.34 -24.54 -6.18
C ILE A 422 2.47 -25.45 -7.43
N SER A 423 1.38 -25.95 -7.95
CA SER A 423 1.35 -26.94 -9.04
C SER A 423 0.44 -26.55 -10.19
N ASP A 424 -0.85 -26.53 -9.97
CA ASP A 424 -1.86 -26.44 -11.02
C ASP A 424 -2.16 -25.00 -11.42
N LEU A 425 -2.33 -24.12 -10.46
CA LEU A 425 -2.63 -22.71 -10.73
C LEU A 425 -1.48 -21.99 -11.46
N PRO A 426 -0.20 -22.14 -11.07
CA PRO A 426 0.91 -21.57 -11.81
C PRO A 426 1.01 -22.08 -13.24
N MET A 427 0.68 -23.37 -13.47
CA MET A 427 0.66 -23.96 -14.81
C MET A 427 -0.51 -23.40 -15.64
N LYS A 428 -1.71 -23.28 -15.07
CA LYS A 428 -2.87 -22.66 -15.72
C LYS A 428 -2.64 -21.20 -16.10
N LYS A 429 -1.88 -20.47 -15.26
CA LYS A 429 -1.49 -19.09 -15.52
C LYS A 429 -0.31 -18.94 -16.48
N GLY A 430 0.28 -20.05 -16.96
CA GLY A 430 1.42 -20.03 -17.88
C GLY A 430 2.75 -19.63 -17.21
N VAL A 431 2.79 -19.55 -15.87
CA VAL A 431 4.02 -19.20 -15.11
C VAL A 431 5.04 -20.34 -15.16
N ILE A 432 4.57 -21.57 -15.16
CA ILE A 432 5.38 -22.80 -15.29
C ILE A 432 4.85 -23.70 -16.42
N SER A 433 5.76 -24.42 -17.06
CA SER A 433 5.42 -25.34 -18.16
C SER A 433 5.12 -26.78 -17.70
N ASN A 434 5.48 -27.14 -16.47
CA ASN A 434 5.28 -28.46 -15.90
C ASN A 434 5.18 -28.38 -14.37
N ARG A 435 4.81 -29.50 -13.72
CA ARG A 435 4.66 -29.60 -12.26
C ARG A 435 5.92 -30.08 -11.53
N ASN A 436 7.04 -30.25 -12.22
CA ASN A 436 8.28 -30.70 -11.62
C ASN A 436 8.80 -29.66 -10.61
N LYS A 437 9.29 -30.15 -9.48
CA LYS A 437 9.83 -29.33 -8.41
C LYS A 437 11.24 -29.79 -8.04
N PHE A 438 12.14 -28.84 -7.88
CA PHE A 438 13.49 -29.07 -7.40
C PHE A 438 13.68 -28.32 -6.09
N VAL A 439 13.95 -29.05 -4.99
CA VAL A 439 14.15 -28.46 -3.66
C VAL A 439 15.62 -28.57 -3.28
N LEU A 440 16.29 -27.44 -3.24
CA LEU A 440 17.72 -27.34 -2.90
C LEU A 440 17.90 -26.60 -1.58
N GLY A 441 18.88 -27.05 -0.79
CA GLY A 441 19.28 -26.38 0.44
C GLY A 441 20.39 -27.15 1.15
N PRO A 442 21.20 -26.49 2.00
CA PRO A 442 22.24 -27.14 2.77
C PRO A 442 21.67 -28.15 3.79
N SER A 443 22.55 -28.95 4.41
CA SER A 443 22.15 -29.83 5.50
C SER A 443 21.58 -29.01 6.66
N GLY A 444 20.49 -29.48 7.28
CA GLY A 444 19.82 -28.78 8.39
C GLY A 444 18.88 -27.63 7.97
N SER A 445 18.76 -27.31 6.67
CA SER A 445 17.89 -26.21 6.19
C SER A 445 16.40 -26.48 6.25
N GLY A 446 15.97 -27.68 6.69
CA GLY A 446 14.55 -28.03 6.80
C GLY A 446 13.93 -28.66 5.56
N LYS A 447 14.71 -29.05 4.52
CA LYS A 447 14.19 -29.69 3.30
C LYS A 447 13.26 -30.88 3.58
N SER A 448 13.71 -31.84 4.39
CA SER A 448 12.92 -33.03 4.72
C SER A 448 11.67 -32.68 5.52
N PHE A 449 11.73 -31.70 6.40
CA PHE A 449 10.58 -31.21 7.13
C PHE A 449 9.53 -30.59 6.20
N PHE A 450 9.96 -29.70 5.31
CA PHE A 450 9.09 -29.08 4.30
C PHE A 450 8.45 -30.14 3.38
N MET A 451 9.24 -31.10 2.89
CA MET A 451 8.75 -32.14 2.02
C MET A 451 7.76 -33.08 2.74
N ASN A 452 7.99 -33.43 4.01
CA ASN A 452 7.02 -34.19 4.80
C ASN A 452 5.70 -33.43 4.96
N HIS A 453 5.77 -32.12 5.19
CA HIS A 453 4.58 -31.27 5.29
C HIS A 453 3.80 -31.22 3.97
N LEU A 454 4.49 -31.08 2.84
CA LEU A 454 3.90 -31.08 1.51
C LEU A 454 3.26 -32.44 1.15
N VAL A 455 4.00 -33.53 1.35
CA VAL A 455 3.54 -34.90 1.08
C VAL A 455 2.30 -35.22 1.90
N ARG A 456 2.29 -34.87 3.20
CA ARG A 456 1.13 -35.06 4.08
C ARG A 456 -0.10 -34.32 3.56
N GLN A 457 0.04 -33.06 3.18
CA GLN A 457 -1.10 -32.26 2.71
C GLN A 457 -1.62 -32.74 1.36
N TYR A 458 -0.75 -33.19 0.47
CA TYR A 458 -1.17 -33.82 -0.79
C TYR A 458 -1.90 -35.14 -0.56
N TYR A 459 -1.43 -35.96 0.37
CA TYR A 459 -2.11 -37.18 0.77
C TYR A 459 -3.52 -36.91 1.32
N GLU A 460 -3.66 -35.91 2.19
CA GLU A 460 -4.96 -35.49 2.75
C GLU A 460 -5.94 -34.95 1.68
N GLN A 461 -5.44 -34.56 0.51
CA GLN A 461 -6.23 -34.16 -0.66
C GLN A 461 -6.41 -35.31 -1.67
N ASN A 462 -6.28 -36.55 -1.23
CA ASN A 462 -6.45 -37.77 -2.02
C ASN A 462 -5.45 -37.89 -3.19
N SER A 463 -4.24 -37.39 -3.05
CA SER A 463 -3.19 -37.62 -4.04
C SER A 463 -2.51 -38.97 -3.84
N HIS A 464 -2.30 -39.73 -4.91
CA HIS A 464 -1.45 -40.93 -4.90
C HIS A 464 0.02 -40.51 -4.87
N ILE A 465 0.77 -41.01 -3.90
CA ILE A 465 2.15 -40.59 -3.65
C ILE A 465 3.08 -41.82 -3.61
N VAL A 466 4.16 -41.72 -4.36
CA VAL A 466 5.26 -42.69 -4.32
C VAL A 466 6.53 -41.96 -3.90
N LEU A 467 7.20 -42.41 -2.85
CA LEU A 467 8.41 -41.84 -2.31
C LEU A 467 9.60 -42.78 -2.49
N ILE A 468 10.72 -42.26 -2.94
CA ILE A 468 12.01 -42.94 -2.96
C ILE A 468 12.97 -42.10 -2.10
N ASP A 469 13.38 -42.68 -0.98
CA ASP A 469 14.18 -41.97 0.03
C ASP A 469 15.39 -42.80 0.45
N THR A 470 16.54 -42.18 0.54
CA THR A 470 17.79 -42.82 0.99
C THR A 470 18.07 -42.61 2.48
N GLY A 471 17.29 -41.74 3.14
CA GLY A 471 17.56 -41.25 4.50
C GLY A 471 16.52 -41.62 5.56
N ASN A 472 15.55 -42.44 5.23
CA ASN A 472 14.40 -42.82 6.11
C ASN A 472 13.61 -41.62 6.66
N SER A 473 13.66 -40.47 5.98
CA SER A 473 13.06 -39.22 6.45
C SER A 473 11.51 -39.26 6.48
N TYR A 474 10.89 -40.16 5.70
CA TYR A 474 9.43 -40.28 5.55
C TYR A 474 8.84 -41.48 6.29
N GLN A 475 9.64 -42.33 6.92
CA GLN A 475 9.17 -43.54 7.59
C GLN A 475 8.09 -43.22 8.63
N GLY A 476 8.31 -42.23 9.48
CA GLY A 476 7.34 -41.83 10.50
C GLY A 476 6.00 -41.36 9.93
N LEU A 477 5.98 -40.70 8.77
CA LEU A 477 4.76 -40.33 8.08
C LEU A 477 4.04 -41.55 7.49
N CYS A 478 4.78 -42.48 6.84
CA CYS A 478 4.23 -43.74 6.34
C CYS A 478 3.64 -44.55 7.44
N ASP A 479 4.32 -44.75 8.58
CA ASP A 479 3.81 -45.51 9.74
C ASP A 479 2.56 -44.85 10.34
N LEU A 480 2.47 -43.56 10.36
CA LEU A 480 1.30 -42.83 10.83
C LEU A 480 0.08 -43.09 9.92
N ILE A 481 0.29 -43.00 8.61
CA ILE A 481 -0.74 -43.24 7.60
C ILE A 481 -1.20 -44.70 7.67
N HIS A 482 -0.25 -45.61 7.71
CA HIS A 482 -0.51 -47.07 7.82
C HIS A 482 -1.40 -47.44 9.02
N ARG A 483 -1.10 -46.86 10.18
CA ARG A 483 -1.92 -47.08 11.39
C ARG A 483 -3.31 -46.47 11.26
N LYS A 484 -3.44 -45.30 10.64
CA LYS A 484 -4.74 -44.62 10.46
C LYS A 484 -5.65 -45.35 9.46
N THR A 485 -5.07 -45.88 8.39
CA THR A 485 -5.80 -46.57 7.32
C THR A 485 -5.94 -48.09 7.58
N LYS A 486 -5.54 -48.56 8.76
CA LYS A 486 -5.55 -49.99 9.12
C LYS A 486 -4.77 -50.88 8.15
N GLY A 487 -3.73 -50.32 7.55
CA GLY A 487 -2.84 -51.04 6.64
C GLY A 487 -3.14 -50.90 5.16
N GLU A 488 -4.17 -50.14 4.79
CA GLU A 488 -4.52 -49.95 3.38
C GLU A 488 -3.48 -49.04 2.67
N ASP A 489 -3.04 -47.98 3.33
CA ASP A 489 -2.05 -47.03 2.81
C ASP A 489 -0.80 -46.99 3.71
N GLY A 490 0.19 -46.18 3.32
CA GLY A 490 1.41 -45.96 4.08
C GLY A 490 2.30 -47.22 4.10
N ILE A 491 2.43 -47.84 2.95
CA ILE A 491 3.27 -49.02 2.78
C ILE A 491 4.73 -48.59 2.70
N TYR A 492 5.58 -49.18 3.52
CA TYR A 492 7.00 -48.87 3.58
C TYR A 492 7.85 -50.12 3.31
N TYR A 493 8.74 -50.00 2.33
CA TYR A 493 9.67 -51.08 1.96
C TYR A 493 11.11 -50.56 2.07
N THR A 494 12.01 -51.38 2.60
CA THR A 494 13.44 -51.12 2.55
C THR A 494 14.06 -52.00 1.47
N TYR A 495 14.68 -51.35 0.49
CA TYR A 495 15.47 -52.07 -0.53
C TYR A 495 16.89 -52.37 0.02
N THR A 496 17.32 -53.60 -0.05
CA THR A 496 18.69 -54.03 0.24
C THR A 496 19.22 -54.86 -0.92
N GLU A 497 20.53 -54.83 -1.18
CA GLU A 497 21.14 -55.62 -2.25
C GLU A 497 20.90 -57.12 -2.11
N GLU A 498 20.67 -57.61 -0.88
CA GLU A 498 20.42 -59.03 -0.57
C GLU A 498 18.97 -59.44 -0.71
N LYS A 499 18.04 -58.49 -0.75
CA LYS A 499 16.60 -58.72 -0.89
C LYS A 499 16.02 -57.62 -1.81
N PRO A 500 16.01 -57.88 -3.14
CA PRO A 500 15.41 -56.94 -4.11
C PRO A 500 13.88 -56.91 -3.98
#